data_c6498fcc04f2f228949c2d8bf77230ee
#
_entry.id   c6498fcc04f2f228949c2d8bf77230ee
#
_cell.length_a   1.000
_cell.length_b   1.000
_cell.length_c   1.000
_cell.angle_alpha   90.00
_cell.angle_beta   90.00
_cell.angle_gamma   90.00
#
_symmetry.space_group_name_H-M   'P 1'
#
loop_
_entity.id
_entity.type
_entity.pdbx_description
1 polymer ?
#
loop_
_entity_poly.entity_id
_entity_poly.type
_entity_poly.pdbx_seq_one_letter_code
_entity_poly.pdbx_strand_id
1 'polypeptide(L)'
;MLENYKNHVEERLKQGIPPLPLNAEQVSDLVELLKSPPSGEEDYLLDLITNRTPAGVDPAAYVKAAFLTALAKDETSSPLIDKQHATKLLGTMLGGYNVESLISLLEDDEVGSLAADGLSKTLLMFNAKHDVIELAKNNDNAKRVVESWSDGEWFTSKPKLPEVIKAIVFRVDGEINTDDLSPAPDAPSRPDIPLHALAMLKKTMQDPIKTIEKLKESGLPVVFVGDVVGTGSSRKSATNSLLWHIGEDIPFIPNKKQAGICIGGKIAPIFFNTLEDSGALAFECDVSNMNLGDVIEIYPYEQKVIKSDSQEELCSFEYKSNTLLDGVRAGGRIPLIIGRSLTDETREILKLESSKVFTR
;
A
#
# COMPACT_ATOMS: atom_id res chain seq x y z
N MET A 1 28.34 5.30 -4.17
CA MET A 1 26.89 5.09 -4.30
C MET A 1 26.10 6.38 -4.46
N LEU A 2 26.24 7.37 -3.55
CA LEU A 2 25.37 8.55 -3.42
C LEU A 2 25.26 9.39 -4.70
N GLU A 3 26.38 9.79 -5.30
CA GLU A 3 26.39 10.59 -6.54
C GLU A 3 25.73 9.85 -7.71
N ASN A 4 26.03 8.56 -7.88
CA ASN A 4 25.39 7.75 -8.93
C ASN A 4 23.87 7.67 -8.74
N TYR A 5 23.40 7.57 -7.49
CA TYR A 5 21.97 7.54 -7.23
C TYR A 5 21.32 8.92 -7.47
N LYS A 6 21.98 10.02 -7.10
CA LYS A 6 21.51 11.38 -7.42
C LYS A 6 21.38 11.60 -8.93
N ASN A 7 22.36 11.18 -9.72
CA ASN A 7 22.28 11.23 -11.19
C ASN A 7 21.10 10.40 -11.72
N HIS A 8 20.87 9.20 -11.17
CA HIS A 8 19.71 8.39 -11.50
C HIS A 8 18.38 9.09 -11.14
N VAL A 9 18.30 9.76 -9.99
CA VAL A 9 17.14 10.59 -9.62
C VAL A 9 16.86 11.66 -10.67
N GLU A 10 17.88 12.39 -11.10
CA GLU A 10 17.73 13.44 -12.11
C GLU A 10 17.26 12.90 -13.48
N GLU A 11 17.79 11.75 -13.90
CA GLU A 11 17.36 11.09 -15.14
C GLU A 11 15.88 10.66 -15.09
N ARG A 12 15.44 10.14 -13.94
CA ARG A 12 14.06 9.71 -13.74
C ARG A 12 13.10 10.91 -13.67
N LEU A 13 13.50 11.98 -13.00
CA LEU A 13 12.71 13.22 -12.93
C LEU A 13 12.44 13.83 -14.30
N LYS A 14 13.40 13.75 -15.24
CA LYS A 14 13.18 14.19 -16.64
C LYS A 14 12.08 13.39 -17.35
N GLN A 15 11.80 12.18 -16.88
CA GLN A 15 10.72 11.33 -17.38
C GLN A 15 9.40 11.50 -16.57
N GLY A 16 9.40 12.35 -15.53
CA GLY A 16 8.24 12.55 -14.64
C GLY A 16 7.95 11.37 -13.72
N ILE A 17 8.94 10.52 -13.41
CA ILE A 17 8.78 9.33 -12.57
C ILE A 17 9.82 9.30 -11.44
N PRO A 18 9.52 8.64 -10.30
CA PRO A 18 10.46 8.54 -9.20
C PRO A 18 11.64 7.63 -9.55
N PRO A 19 12.78 7.77 -8.85
CA PRO A 19 13.91 6.87 -8.99
C PRO A 19 13.53 5.44 -8.61
N LEU A 20 14.28 4.46 -9.10
CA LEU A 20 14.14 3.08 -8.64
C LEU A 20 14.41 2.98 -7.14
N PRO A 21 13.77 2.06 -6.43
CA PRO A 21 14.14 1.73 -5.06
C PRO A 21 15.61 1.29 -4.99
N LEU A 22 16.24 1.49 -3.84
CA LEU A 22 17.61 1.03 -3.61
C LEU A 22 17.67 -0.51 -3.62
N ASN A 23 18.69 -1.05 -4.27
CA ASN A 23 19.01 -2.47 -4.19
C ASN A 23 19.86 -2.79 -2.94
N ALA A 24 20.11 -4.08 -2.68
CA ALA A 24 20.85 -4.54 -1.50
C ALA A 24 22.27 -3.96 -1.40
N GLU A 25 22.99 -3.84 -2.52
CA GLU A 25 24.34 -3.25 -2.56
C GLU A 25 24.29 -1.77 -2.20
N GLN A 26 23.36 -1.03 -2.79
CA GLN A 26 23.17 0.39 -2.50
C GLN A 26 22.75 0.63 -1.04
N VAL A 27 21.92 -0.26 -0.45
CA VAL A 27 21.57 -0.15 0.98
C VAL A 27 22.77 -0.49 1.86
N SER A 28 23.62 -1.43 1.46
CA SER A 28 24.88 -1.70 2.17
C SER A 28 25.80 -0.49 2.20
N ASP A 29 25.99 0.17 1.06
CA ASP A 29 26.75 1.41 0.98
C ASP A 29 26.10 2.55 1.80
N LEU A 30 24.78 2.66 1.77
CA LEU A 30 24.00 3.62 2.55
C LEU A 30 24.22 3.42 4.06
N VAL A 31 24.29 2.18 4.53
CA VAL A 31 24.57 1.86 5.94
C VAL A 31 25.92 2.42 6.37
N GLU A 32 26.97 2.31 5.56
CA GLU A 32 28.26 2.89 5.88
C GLU A 32 28.22 4.44 5.92
N LEU A 33 27.46 5.05 5.02
CA LEU A 33 27.25 6.50 5.04
C LEU A 33 26.43 6.94 6.28
N LEU A 34 25.46 6.16 6.74
CA LEU A 34 24.68 6.46 7.94
C LEU A 34 25.51 6.35 9.24
N LYS A 35 26.55 5.53 9.25
CA LYS A 35 27.51 5.45 10.36
C LYS A 35 28.46 6.66 10.41
N SER A 36 28.76 7.23 9.25
CA SER A 36 29.67 8.36 9.10
C SER A 36 29.19 9.30 7.99
N PRO A 37 28.12 10.09 8.26
CA PRO A 37 27.47 10.87 7.22
C PRO A 37 28.36 12.02 6.73
N PRO A 38 28.42 12.24 5.39
CA PRO A 38 28.98 13.46 4.83
C PRO A 38 28.14 14.67 5.25
N SER A 39 28.82 15.77 5.57
CA SER A 39 28.14 17.00 5.99
C SER A 39 27.19 17.53 4.93
N GLY A 40 25.94 17.81 5.32
CA GLY A 40 24.87 18.33 4.45
C GLY A 40 24.09 17.28 3.69
N GLU A 41 24.34 15.97 3.94
CA GLU A 41 23.59 14.86 3.33
C GLU A 41 22.67 14.13 4.35
N GLU A 42 22.63 14.57 5.58
CA GLU A 42 21.99 13.88 6.69
C GLU A 42 20.51 13.57 6.42
N ASP A 43 19.72 14.56 6.05
CA ASP A 43 18.28 14.42 5.75
C ASP A 43 18.04 13.51 4.54
N TYR A 44 18.91 13.62 3.51
CA TYR A 44 18.80 12.81 2.33
C TYR A 44 19.08 11.32 2.62
N LEU A 45 20.11 11.03 3.42
CA LEU A 45 20.41 9.65 3.84
C LEU A 45 19.27 9.05 4.69
N LEU A 46 18.66 9.83 5.56
CA LEU A 46 17.48 9.41 6.34
C LEU A 46 16.28 9.14 5.44
N ASP A 47 16.04 9.96 4.42
CA ASP A 47 14.98 9.72 3.44
C ASP A 47 15.23 8.41 2.67
N LEU A 48 16.46 8.16 2.23
CA LEU A 48 16.83 6.95 1.49
C LEU A 48 16.56 5.69 2.29
N ILE A 49 17.00 5.61 3.54
CA ILE A 49 16.77 4.42 4.38
C ILE A 49 15.29 4.26 4.75
N THR A 50 14.57 5.36 4.93
CA THR A 50 13.17 5.35 5.34
C THR A 50 12.25 5.04 4.19
N ASN A 51 12.35 5.75 3.06
CA ASN A 51 11.34 5.81 2.01
C ASN A 51 11.78 5.19 0.68
N ARG A 52 13.09 4.96 0.47
CA ARG A 52 13.59 4.45 -0.81
C ARG A 52 14.13 3.03 -0.76
N THR A 53 14.10 2.39 0.42
CA THR A 53 14.46 0.98 0.60
C THR A 53 13.20 0.12 0.53
N PRO A 54 13.14 -0.93 -0.32
CA PRO A 54 12.04 -1.88 -0.36
C PRO A 54 11.74 -2.49 1.00
N ALA A 55 10.51 -2.98 1.19
CA ALA A 55 10.08 -3.67 2.41
C ALA A 55 9.87 -5.17 2.17
N GLY A 56 9.40 -5.88 3.19
CA GLY A 56 9.06 -7.30 3.15
C GLY A 56 10.29 -8.19 3.07
N VAL A 57 10.36 -9.04 2.05
CA VAL A 57 11.41 -10.06 1.87
C VAL A 57 12.40 -9.72 0.74
N ASP A 58 12.44 -8.46 0.31
CA ASP A 58 13.43 -7.99 -0.65
C ASP A 58 14.86 -8.08 -0.03
N PRO A 59 15.90 -8.44 -0.81
CA PRO A 59 17.28 -8.45 -0.29
C PRO A 59 17.74 -7.12 0.32
N ALA A 60 17.28 -5.99 -0.21
CA ALA A 60 17.56 -4.67 0.36
C ALA A 60 16.92 -4.48 1.75
N ALA A 61 15.70 -5.02 1.95
CA ALA A 61 15.04 -5.03 3.24
C ALA A 61 15.81 -5.84 4.29
N TYR A 62 16.46 -6.94 3.89
CA TYR A 62 17.33 -7.71 4.78
C TYR A 62 18.48 -6.85 5.33
N VAL A 63 19.19 -6.14 4.46
CA VAL A 63 20.30 -5.26 4.86
C VAL A 63 19.81 -4.15 5.78
N LYS A 64 18.68 -3.50 5.44
CA LYS A 64 18.04 -2.49 6.30
C LYS A 64 17.70 -3.05 7.67
N ALA A 65 17.01 -4.20 7.72
CA ALA A 65 16.61 -4.81 8.99
C ALA A 65 17.82 -5.17 9.87
N ALA A 66 18.88 -5.75 9.29
CA ALA A 66 20.10 -6.08 10.02
C ALA A 66 20.77 -4.86 10.65
N PHE A 67 20.89 -3.76 9.88
CA PHE A 67 21.47 -2.51 10.39
C PHE A 67 20.61 -1.89 11.51
N LEU A 68 19.30 -1.78 11.30
CA LEU A 68 18.38 -1.22 12.29
C LEU A 68 18.34 -2.07 13.58
N THR A 69 18.43 -3.39 13.44
CA THR A 69 18.51 -4.31 14.58
C THR A 69 19.78 -4.09 15.37
N ALA A 70 20.94 -3.97 14.71
CA ALA A 70 22.22 -3.71 15.35
C ALA A 70 22.22 -2.34 16.08
N LEU A 71 21.57 -1.30 15.53
CA LEU A 71 21.36 -0.02 16.22
C LEU A 71 20.45 -0.17 17.44
N ALA A 72 19.32 -0.89 17.28
CA ALA A 72 18.36 -1.09 18.35
C ALA A 72 18.91 -1.93 19.53
N LYS A 73 19.95 -2.71 19.28
CA LYS A 73 20.67 -3.53 20.30
C LYS A 73 21.98 -2.92 20.78
N ASP A 74 22.29 -1.70 20.41
CA ASP A 74 23.54 -1.02 20.73
C ASP A 74 24.82 -1.75 20.24
N GLU A 75 24.69 -2.60 19.22
CA GLU A 75 25.81 -3.34 18.59
C GLU A 75 26.56 -2.47 17.57
N THR A 76 25.97 -1.38 17.12
CA THR A 76 26.57 -0.35 16.26
C THR A 76 25.98 1.01 16.58
N SER A 77 26.51 2.07 15.98
CA SER A 77 26.04 3.43 16.19
C SER A 77 25.90 4.22 14.89
N SER A 78 25.02 5.19 14.91
CA SER A 78 24.86 6.21 13.86
C SER A 78 24.55 7.55 14.52
N PRO A 79 25.15 8.66 14.07
CA PRO A 79 24.78 9.97 14.58
C PRO A 79 23.38 10.43 14.14
N LEU A 80 22.75 9.74 13.17
CA LEU A 80 21.45 10.12 12.59
C LEU A 80 20.29 9.27 13.10
N ILE A 81 20.57 8.05 13.56
CA ILE A 81 19.53 7.08 13.96
C ILE A 81 19.91 6.50 15.31
N ASP A 82 19.17 6.92 16.33
CA ASP A 82 19.27 6.34 17.67
C ASP A 82 18.50 5.04 17.80
N LYS A 83 18.61 4.38 18.93
CA LYS A 83 17.96 3.13 19.28
C LYS A 83 16.44 3.18 19.10
N GLN A 84 15.81 4.26 19.54
CA GLN A 84 14.37 4.44 19.46
C GLN A 84 13.92 4.64 18.01
N HIS A 85 14.63 5.45 17.23
CA HIS A 85 14.35 5.68 15.82
C HIS A 85 14.53 4.39 15.00
N ALA A 86 15.59 3.63 15.25
CA ALA A 86 15.83 2.34 14.61
C ALA A 86 14.68 1.37 14.86
N THR A 87 14.19 1.25 16.09
CA THR A 87 13.06 0.40 16.46
C THR A 87 11.76 0.84 15.77
N LYS A 88 11.49 2.14 15.69
CA LYS A 88 10.35 2.67 14.94
C LYS A 88 10.43 2.31 13.44
N LEU A 89 11.61 2.45 12.83
CA LEU A 89 11.81 2.09 11.42
C LEU A 89 11.64 0.59 11.17
N LEU A 90 12.08 -0.28 12.08
CA LEU A 90 11.77 -1.72 12.03
C LEU A 90 10.26 -1.96 12.01
N GLY A 91 9.48 -1.23 12.80
CA GLY A 91 8.02 -1.31 12.85
C GLY A 91 7.32 -0.92 11.54
N THR A 92 8.00 -0.23 10.60
CA THR A 92 7.43 0.17 9.30
C THR A 92 7.59 -0.88 8.20
N MET A 93 8.31 -1.99 8.43
CA MET A 93 8.74 -2.92 7.38
C MET A 93 7.71 -3.98 6.98
N LEU A 94 6.51 -3.99 7.54
CA LEU A 94 5.34 -4.81 7.17
C LEU A 94 5.49 -6.34 7.38
N GLY A 95 6.49 -6.81 8.07
CA GLY A 95 6.77 -8.24 8.25
C GLY A 95 8.00 -8.71 7.47
N GLY A 96 8.34 -9.98 7.58
CA GLY A 96 9.57 -10.55 7.04
C GLY A 96 10.75 -10.36 7.98
N TYR A 97 11.82 -9.72 7.52
CA TYR A 97 13.10 -9.63 8.25
C TYR A 97 13.08 -8.81 9.54
N ASN A 98 12.05 -8.01 9.78
CA ASN A 98 11.90 -7.20 11.00
C ASN A 98 11.21 -7.94 12.15
N VAL A 99 10.53 -9.07 11.90
CA VAL A 99 9.66 -9.73 12.88
C VAL A 99 10.46 -10.25 14.07
N GLU A 100 11.47 -11.08 13.82
CA GLU A 100 12.32 -11.66 14.88
C GLU A 100 13.05 -10.55 15.66
N SER A 101 13.51 -9.50 14.96
CA SER A 101 14.14 -8.34 15.58
C SER A 101 13.21 -7.65 16.57
N LEU A 102 11.98 -7.34 16.15
CA LEU A 102 10.99 -6.70 17.02
C LEU A 102 10.60 -7.60 18.21
N ILE A 103 10.46 -8.92 18.01
CA ILE A 103 10.19 -9.86 19.11
C ILE A 103 11.31 -9.83 20.14
N SER A 104 12.57 -9.85 19.69
CA SER A 104 13.73 -9.82 20.58
C SER A 104 13.87 -8.50 21.37
N LEU A 105 13.28 -7.43 20.90
CA LEU A 105 13.27 -6.12 21.54
C LEU A 105 12.12 -5.94 22.55
N LEU A 106 11.14 -6.84 22.63
CA LEU A 106 10.01 -6.71 23.57
C LEU A 106 10.43 -6.71 25.04
N GLU A 107 11.57 -7.31 25.37
CA GLU A 107 12.12 -7.36 26.73
C GLU A 107 13.06 -6.19 27.03
N ASP A 108 13.35 -5.31 26.08
CA ASP A 108 14.23 -4.17 26.26
C ASP A 108 13.48 -3.03 26.99
N ASP A 109 14.09 -2.53 28.07
CA ASP A 109 13.47 -1.51 28.94
C ASP A 109 13.24 -0.17 28.24
N GLU A 110 14.04 0.18 27.23
CA GLU A 110 13.97 1.46 26.53
C GLU A 110 13.05 1.43 25.31
N VAL A 111 13.13 0.35 24.52
CA VAL A 111 12.44 0.27 23.21
C VAL A 111 11.37 -0.82 23.11
N GLY A 112 11.18 -1.63 24.17
CA GLY A 112 10.20 -2.72 24.16
C GLY A 112 8.78 -2.24 23.85
N SER A 113 8.39 -1.07 24.35
CA SER A 113 7.10 -0.46 24.03
C SER A 113 6.99 -0.09 22.54
N LEU A 114 8.05 0.42 21.92
CA LEU A 114 8.09 0.75 20.49
C LEU A 114 8.09 -0.50 19.62
N ALA A 115 8.78 -1.56 20.04
CA ALA A 115 8.75 -2.85 19.39
C ALA A 115 7.33 -3.45 19.39
N ALA A 116 6.62 -3.34 20.51
CA ALA A 116 5.23 -3.76 20.62
C ALA A 116 4.31 -2.96 19.69
N ASP A 117 4.50 -1.64 19.56
CA ASP A 117 3.75 -0.80 18.60
C ASP A 117 3.97 -1.25 17.14
N GLY A 118 5.20 -1.67 16.80
CA GLY A 118 5.53 -2.23 15.49
C GLY A 118 4.85 -3.57 15.25
N LEU A 119 4.95 -4.50 16.21
CA LEU A 119 4.36 -5.84 16.09
C LEU A 119 2.83 -5.81 16.05
N SER A 120 2.19 -4.91 16.81
CA SER A 120 0.72 -4.75 16.81
C SER A 120 0.15 -4.43 15.44
N LYS A 121 0.94 -3.78 14.57
CA LYS A 121 0.57 -3.41 13.19
C LYS A 121 1.06 -4.40 12.13
N THR A 122 1.93 -5.34 12.51
CA THR A 122 2.51 -6.32 11.60
C THR A 122 1.59 -7.51 11.46
N LEU A 123 1.04 -7.74 10.25
CA LEU A 123 0.11 -8.84 9.98
C LEU A 123 0.83 -10.12 9.55
N LEU A 124 1.97 -10.01 8.86
CA LEU A 124 2.71 -11.15 8.31
C LEU A 124 3.61 -11.79 9.39
N MET A 125 2.98 -12.24 10.46
CA MET A 125 3.65 -12.88 11.60
C MET A 125 3.90 -14.37 11.39
N PHE A 126 3.10 -15.06 10.58
CA PHE A 126 3.15 -16.51 10.38
C PHE A 126 3.27 -17.26 11.72
N ASN A 127 4.24 -18.17 11.83
CA ASN A 127 4.45 -18.95 13.05
C ASN A 127 5.01 -18.11 14.22
N ALA A 128 5.70 -17.00 13.95
CA ALA A 128 6.30 -16.14 14.98
C ALA A 128 5.26 -15.52 15.95
N LYS A 129 3.97 -15.52 15.59
CA LYS A 129 2.91 -15.13 16.52
C LYS A 129 2.88 -15.98 17.79
N HIS A 130 3.25 -17.28 17.72
CA HIS A 130 3.28 -18.18 18.87
C HIS A 130 4.37 -17.78 19.87
N ASP A 131 5.51 -17.28 19.39
CA ASP A 131 6.61 -16.80 20.25
C ASP A 131 6.15 -15.57 21.04
N VAL A 132 5.42 -14.64 20.40
CA VAL A 132 4.85 -13.47 21.09
C VAL A 132 3.80 -13.88 22.12
N ILE A 133 2.92 -14.84 21.79
CA ILE A 133 1.90 -15.35 22.71
C ILE A 133 2.54 -16.04 23.92
N GLU A 134 3.61 -16.81 23.71
CA GLU A 134 4.33 -17.45 24.82
C GLU A 134 5.02 -16.40 25.71
N LEU A 135 5.69 -15.41 25.10
CA LEU A 135 6.34 -14.32 25.80
C LEU A 135 5.33 -13.47 26.60
N ALA A 136 4.12 -13.31 26.12
CA ALA A 136 3.04 -12.56 26.78
C ALA A 136 2.65 -13.10 28.18
N LYS A 137 3.06 -14.30 28.52
CA LYS A 137 2.84 -14.87 29.88
C LYS A 137 3.60 -14.13 30.95
N ASN A 138 4.76 -13.53 30.60
CA ASN A 138 5.67 -12.91 31.56
C ASN A 138 6.19 -11.52 31.12
N ASN A 139 5.72 -11.00 29.97
CA ASN A 139 6.18 -9.71 29.43
C ASN A 139 4.98 -8.86 29.05
N ASP A 140 4.88 -7.67 29.65
CA ASP A 140 3.74 -6.75 29.47
C ASP A 140 3.68 -6.17 28.04
N ASN A 141 4.82 -5.95 27.36
CA ASN A 141 4.85 -5.49 25.99
C ASN A 141 4.28 -6.56 25.04
N ALA A 142 4.70 -7.81 25.21
CA ALA A 142 4.16 -8.92 24.43
C ALA A 142 2.66 -9.12 24.70
N LYS A 143 2.23 -8.99 25.96
CA LYS A 143 0.82 -9.05 26.32
C LYS A 143 0.00 -7.98 25.61
N ARG A 144 0.50 -6.74 25.57
CA ARG A 144 -0.14 -5.64 24.83
C ARG A 144 -0.27 -5.94 23.34
N VAL A 145 0.74 -6.56 22.71
CA VAL A 145 0.67 -6.99 21.30
C VAL A 145 -0.45 -8.01 21.10
N VAL A 146 -0.52 -9.03 21.94
CA VAL A 146 -1.54 -10.08 21.87
C VAL A 146 -2.95 -9.51 22.08
N GLU A 147 -3.12 -8.60 23.03
CA GLU A 147 -4.38 -7.87 23.24
C GLU A 147 -4.78 -7.06 22.01
N SER A 148 -3.84 -6.28 21.43
CA SER A 148 -4.07 -5.51 20.21
C SER A 148 -4.51 -6.39 19.02
N TRP A 149 -3.88 -7.56 18.83
CA TRP A 149 -4.28 -8.50 17.80
C TRP A 149 -5.68 -9.07 18.05
N SER A 150 -5.98 -9.43 19.31
CA SER A 150 -7.30 -9.98 19.67
C SER A 150 -8.42 -8.96 19.47
N ASP A 151 -8.15 -7.68 19.68
CA ASP A 151 -9.12 -6.59 19.50
C ASP A 151 -9.24 -6.11 18.05
N GLY A 152 -8.35 -6.58 17.18
CA GLY A 152 -8.33 -6.21 15.78
C GLY A 152 -7.94 -4.75 15.56
N GLU A 153 -7.05 -4.19 16.40
CA GLU A 153 -6.63 -2.79 16.31
C GLU A 153 -5.93 -2.46 14.99
N TRP A 154 -5.21 -3.43 14.40
CA TRP A 154 -4.61 -3.30 13.07
C TRP A 154 -5.63 -2.87 12.00
N PHE A 155 -6.92 -3.18 12.22
CA PHE A 155 -8.03 -2.85 11.34
C PHE A 155 -8.84 -1.65 11.86
N THR A 156 -9.21 -1.66 13.14
CA THR A 156 -10.09 -0.64 13.72
C THR A 156 -9.42 0.73 13.85
N SER A 157 -8.08 0.78 13.96
CA SER A 157 -7.30 2.02 13.95
C SER A 157 -7.27 2.72 12.58
N LYS A 158 -7.56 2.00 11.50
CA LYS A 158 -7.66 2.61 10.16
C LYS A 158 -9.02 3.32 10.01
N PRO A 159 -9.05 4.47 9.33
CA PRO A 159 -10.31 5.18 9.11
C PRO A 159 -11.28 4.31 8.30
N LYS A 160 -12.57 4.46 8.57
CA LYS A 160 -13.62 3.95 7.68
C LYS A 160 -13.63 4.77 6.38
N LEU A 161 -14.18 4.21 5.31
CA LEU A 161 -14.45 5.01 4.12
C LEU A 161 -15.38 6.17 4.49
N PRO A 162 -15.21 7.34 3.87
CA PRO A 162 -16.15 8.44 4.02
C PRO A 162 -17.58 8.05 3.61
N GLU A 163 -18.59 8.65 4.22
CA GLU A 163 -19.99 8.49 3.80
C GLU A 163 -20.21 8.93 2.36
N VAL A 164 -19.44 9.94 1.92
CA VAL A 164 -19.46 10.49 0.56
C VAL A 164 -18.03 10.66 0.07
N ILE A 165 -17.74 10.11 -1.10
CA ILE A 165 -16.47 10.31 -1.81
C ILE A 165 -16.74 11.17 -3.04
N LYS A 166 -16.29 12.43 -3.00
CA LYS A 166 -16.35 13.32 -4.16
C LYS A 166 -15.13 13.06 -5.04
N ALA A 167 -15.36 12.77 -6.34
CA ALA A 167 -14.31 12.36 -7.27
C ALA A 167 -14.55 12.94 -8.66
N ILE A 168 -13.47 13.03 -9.47
CA ILE A 168 -13.54 13.48 -10.86
C ILE A 168 -13.35 12.29 -11.81
N VAL A 169 -14.20 12.21 -12.83
CA VAL A 169 -14.26 11.08 -13.75
C VAL A 169 -13.15 11.14 -14.81
N PHE A 170 -12.35 10.08 -14.89
CA PHE A 170 -11.53 9.76 -16.04
C PHE A 170 -12.22 8.64 -16.84
N ARG A 171 -12.90 9.04 -17.91
CA ARG A 171 -13.69 8.15 -18.76
C ARG A 171 -12.87 7.58 -19.91
N VAL A 172 -12.98 6.27 -20.13
CA VAL A 172 -12.50 5.59 -21.35
C VAL A 172 -13.64 4.76 -21.92
N ASP A 173 -14.01 5.01 -23.16
CA ASP A 173 -15.14 4.35 -23.80
C ASP A 173 -14.78 2.98 -24.38
N GLY A 174 -15.77 2.11 -24.50
CA GLY A 174 -15.66 0.80 -25.13
C GLY A 174 -15.04 -0.26 -24.25
N GLU A 175 -14.48 -1.29 -24.88
CA GLU A 175 -13.78 -2.37 -24.20
C GLU A 175 -12.32 -1.98 -23.95
N ILE A 176 -11.92 -1.99 -22.67
CA ILE A 176 -10.56 -1.75 -22.21
C ILE A 176 -9.99 -3.06 -21.72
N ASN A 177 -9.10 -3.64 -22.51
CA ASN A 177 -8.43 -4.88 -22.14
C ASN A 177 -7.16 -4.61 -21.30
N THR A 178 -6.62 -5.65 -20.70
CA THR A 178 -5.42 -5.52 -19.86
C THR A 178 -4.17 -5.13 -20.65
N ASP A 179 -4.14 -5.32 -21.98
CA ASP A 179 -3.04 -4.87 -22.84
C ASP A 179 -3.17 -3.37 -23.19
N ASP A 180 -4.35 -2.76 -23.07
CA ASP A 180 -4.50 -1.31 -23.13
C ASP A 180 -3.91 -0.65 -21.88
N LEU A 181 -4.11 -1.26 -20.70
CA LEU A 181 -3.58 -0.76 -19.43
C LEU A 181 -2.11 -1.14 -19.20
N SER A 182 -1.64 -2.23 -19.78
CA SER A 182 -0.28 -2.77 -19.66
C SER A 182 0.19 -3.40 -20.97
N PRO A 183 0.61 -2.57 -21.96
CA PRO A 183 0.88 -3.03 -23.31
C PRO A 183 1.96 -4.11 -23.37
N ALA A 184 1.72 -5.18 -24.14
CA ALA A 184 2.66 -6.29 -24.31
C ALA A 184 4.03 -5.87 -24.88
N PRO A 185 4.15 -4.92 -25.83
CA PRO A 185 5.45 -4.44 -26.28
C PRO A 185 6.30 -3.79 -25.18
N ASP A 186 5.66 -3.24 -24.14
CA ASP A 186 6.33 -2.61 -23.00
C ASP A 186 6.55 -3.58 -21.82
N ALA A 187 6.29 -4.88 -21.99
CA ALA A 187 6.39 -5.89 -20.94
C ALA A 187 7.75 -5.92 -20.20
N PRO A 188 8.91 -5.65 -20.83
CA PRO A 188 10.19 -5.57 -20.11
C PRO A 188 10.23 -4.52 -19.00
N SER A 189 9.43 -3.45 -19.08
CA SER A 189 9.36 -2.41 -18.04
C SER A 189 8.43 -2.73 -16.87
N ARG A 190 7.66 -3.84 -16.92
CA ARG A 190 6.68 -4.21 -15.87
C ARG A 190 7.22 -4.26 -14.44
N PRO A 191 8.47 -4.68 -14.17
CA PRO A 191 9.03 -4.62 -12.82
C PRO A 191 9.18 -3.19 -12.28
N ASP A 192 9.32 -2.21 -13.16
CA ASP A 192 9.39 -0.79 -12.84
C ASP A 192 8.00 -0.16 -13.07
N ILE A 193 7.16 -0.25 -12.04
CA ILE A 193 5.74 0.18 -12.14
C ILE A 193 5.61 1.63 -12.65
N PRO A 194 6.33 2.64 -12.12
CA PRO A 194 6.25 4.01 -12.62
C PRO A 194 6.56 4.15 -14.11
N LEU A 195 7.62 3.48 -14.58
CA LEU A 195 8.01 3.51 -15.98
C LEU A 195 6.98 2.81 -16.86
N HIS A 196 6.52 1.62 -16.45
CA HIS A 196 5.54 0.86 -17.22
C HIS A 196 4.20 1.58 -17.33
N ALA A 197 3.77 2.27 -16.27
CA ALA A 197 2.53 3.01 -16.23
C ALA A 197 2.46 4.19 -17.22
N LEU A 198 3.60 4.71 -17.68
CA LEU A 198 3.64 5.73 -18.75
C LEU A 198 3.10 5.21 -20.09
N ALA A 199 3.06 3.89 -20.28
CA ALA A 199 2.53 3.28 -21.51
C ALA A 199 1.01 3.02 -21.46
N MET A 200 0.34 3.27 -20.32
CA MET A 200 -1.09 3.03 -20.14
C MET A 200 -1.93 3.79 -21.17
N LEU A 201 -2.84 3.08 -21.84
CA LEU A 201 -3.82 3.62 -22.80
C LEU A 201 -3.22 4.36 -24.01
N LYS A 202 -1.92 4.29 -24.26
CA LYS A 202 -1.23 5.04 -25.33
C LYS A 202 -1.77 4.75 -26.76
N LYS A 203 -2.44 3.60 -26.95
CA LYS A 203 -3.05 3.20 -28.22
C LYS A 203 -4.55 3.45 -28.27
N THR A 204 -5.19 3.63 -27.14
CA THR A 204 -6.64 3.70 -26.97
C THR A 204 -7.12 5.15 -26.89
N MET A 205 -6.30 6.03 -26.32
CA MET A 205 -6.65 7.42 -26.05
C MET A 205 -5.48 8.35 -26.38
N GLN A 206 -5.77 9.57 -26.83
CA GLN A 206 -4.76 10.60 -27.01
C GLN A 206 -4.37 11.21 -25.65
N ASP A 207 -3.07 11.28 -25.36
CA ASP A 207 -2.48 11.88 -24.16
C ASP A 207 -3.16 11.46 -22.83
N PRO A 208 -3.39 10.14 -22.55
CA PRO A 208 -4.16 9.72 -21.39
C PRO A 208 -3.56 10.18 -20.06
N ILE A 209 -2.23 10.12 -19.94
CA ILE A 209 -1.53 10.51 -18.70
C ILE A 209 -1.67 12.01 -18.43
N LYS A 210 -1.47 12.85 -19.45
CA LYS A 210 -1.69 14.31 -19.31
C LYS A 210 -3.14 14.64 -18.95
N THR A 211 -4.09 13.87 -19.47
CA THR A 211 -5.51 14.03 -19.13
C THR A 211 -5.74 13.74 -17.64
N ILE A 212 -5.17 12.64 -17.12
CA ILE A 212 -5.27 12.31 -15.69
C ILE A 212 -4.59 13.40 -14.83
N GLU A 213 -3.38 13.85 -15.22
CA GLU A 213 -2.66 14.92 -14.51
C GLU A 213 -3.50 16.20 -14.44
N LYS A 214 -4.12 16.60 -15.55
CA LYS A 214 -5.02 17.75 -15.59
C LYS A 214 -6.26 17.58 -14.69
N LEU A 215 -6.84 16.38 -14.64
CA LEU A 215 -7.97 16.12 -13.73
C LEU A 215 -7.53 16.23 -12.26
N LYS A 216 -6.33 15.80 -11.92
CA LYS A 216 -5.75 15.93 -10.56
C LYS A 216 -5.55 17.37 -10.10
N GLU A 217 -5.43 18.33 -11.01
CA GLU A 217 -5.34 19.76 -10.67
C GLU A 217 -6.59 20.26 -9.92
N SER A 218 -7.72 19.55 -10.05
CA SER A 218 -8.95 19.83 -9.26
C SER A 218 -8.79 19.56 -7.76
N GLY A 219 -7.75 18.86 -7.33
CA GLY A 219 -7.57 18.38 -5.95
C GLY A 219 -8.49 17.22 -5.55
N LEU A 220 -9.32 16.73 -6.47
CA LEU A 220 -10.21 15.58 -6.22
C LEU A 220 -9.53 14.26 -6.60
N PRO A 221 -9.87 13.15 -5.94
CA PRO A 221 -9.52 11.81 -6.40
C PRO A 221 -10.02 11.58 -7.83
N VAL A 222 -9.18 10.98 -8.66
CA VAL A 222 -9.57 10.58 -10.02
C VAL A 222 -10.18 9.19 -9.96
N VAL A 223 -11.40 9.04 -10.49
CA VAL A 223 -12.05 7.73 -10.64
C VAL A 223 -11.95 7.26 -12.08
N PHE A 224 -11.48 6.02 -12.27
CA PHE A 224 -11.47 5.37 -13.59
C PHE A 224 -12.86 4.83 -13.92
N VAL A 225 -13.39 5.19 -15.08
CA VAL A 225 -14.72 4.77 -15.54
C VAL A 225 -14.63 4.19 -16.95
N GLY A 226 -15.15 2.97 -17.16
CA GLY A 226 -15.15 2.34 -18.48
C GLY A 226 -16.37 1.45 -18.73
N ASP A 227 -16.69 1.17 -19.99
CA ASP A 227 -17.86 0.32 -20.32
C ASP A 227 -17.59 -1.14 -19.98
N VAL A 228 -16.50 -1.71 -20.50
CA VAL A 228 -16.02 -3.06 -20.19
C VAL A 228 -14.54 -2.98 -19.82
N VAL A 229 -14.18 -3.34 -18.61
CA VAL A 229 -12.84 -3.09 -18.09
C VAL A 229 -12.11 -4.37 -17.72
N GLY A 230 -10.85 -4.49 -18.15
CA GLY A 230 -9.90 -5.48 -17.64
C GLY A 230 -10.03 -6.88 -18.26
N THR A 231 -10.58 -7.00 -19.46
CA THR A 231 -10.53 -8.24 -20.23
C THR A 231 -9.07 -8.60 -20.58
N GLY A 232 -8.74 -9.90 -20.70
CA GLY A 232 -7.37 -10.35 -20.99
C GLY A 232 -6.62 -10.88 -19.78
N SER A 233 -5.31 -11.13 -19.94
CA SER A 233 -4.51 -11.90 -18.99
C SER A 233 -3.48 -11.12 -18.19
N SER A 234 -3.05 -9.93 -18.63
CA SER A 234 -1.98 -9.12 -18.01
C SER A 234 -2.46 -8.31 -16.78
N ARG A 235 -3.39 -8.83 -16.02
CA ARG A 235 -4.17 -8.15 -14.98
C ARG A 235 -3.36 -7.49 -13.86
N LYS A 236 -2.30 -8.14 -13.36
CA LYS A 236 -1.48 -7.58 -12.25
C LYS A 236 -0.76 -6.31 -12.69
N SER A 237 -0.09 -6.34 -13.84
CA SER A 237 0.59 -5.16 -14.37
C SER A 237 -0.40 -4.08 -14.81
N ALA A 238 -1.56 -4.48 -15.36
CA ALA A 238 -2.65 -3.56 -15.70
C ALA A 238 -3.19 -2.83 -14.46
N THR A 239 -3.43 -3.56 -13.36
CA THR A 239 -3.84 -2.95 -12.08
C THR A 239 -2.75 -2.03 -11.55
N ASN A 240 -1.48 -2.45 -11.56
CA ASN A 240 -0.38 -1.60 -11.11
C ASN A 240 -0.29 -0.30 -11.93
N SER A 241 -0.42 -0.37 -13.26
CA SER A 241 -0.41 0.83 -14.12
C SER A 241 -1.58 1.75 -13.81
N LEU A 242 -2.79 1.19 -13.67
CA LEU A 242 -3.97 1.98 -13.32
C LEU A 242 -3.81 2.66 -11.97
N LEU A 243 -3.48 1.91 -10.93
CA LEU A 243 -3.33 2.44 -9.57
C LEU A 243 -2.14 3.38 -9.44
N TRP A 244 -1.10 3.26 -10.27
CA TRP A 244 -0.03 4.25 -10.32
C TRP A 244 -0.58 5.66 -10.58
N HIS A 245 -1.59 5.77 -11.42
CA HIS A 245 -2.19 7.05 -11.79
C HIS A 245 -3.33 7.49 -10.89
N ILE A 246 -4.15 6.57 -10.35
CA ILE A 246 -5.36 6.91 -9.58
C ILE A 246 -5.33 6.47 -8.12
N GLY A 247 -4.33 5.69 -7.71
CA GLY A 247 -4.21 5.17 -6.35
C GLY A 247 -3.40 6.08 -5.44
N GLU A 248 -3.26 5.64 -4.19
CA GLU A 248 -2.56 6.30 -3.10
C GLU A 248 -1.20 5.64 -2.84
N ASP A 249 -0.25 6.43 -2.33
CA ASP A 249 1.04 5.90 -1.90
C ASP A 249 0.88 4.97 -0.70
N ILE A 250 1.66 3.89 -0.69
CA ILE A 250 1.76 3.01 0.47
C ILE A 250 2.91 3.55 1.32
N PRO A 251 2.66 3.98 2.57
CA PRO A 251 3.73 4.51 3.41
C PRO A 251 4.93 3.55 3.50
N PHE A 252 6.12 4.08 3.34
CA PHE A 252 7.40 3.35 3.37
C PHE A 252 7.60 2.30 2.28
N ILE A 253 6.72 2.22 1.29
CA ILE A 253 6.84 1.29 0.15
C ILE A 253 7.08 2.12 -1.12
N PRO A 254 8.31 2.15 -1.65
CA PRO A 254 8.61 2.91 -2.85
C PRO A 254 7.97 2.30 -4.11
N ASN A 255 7.59 3.16 -5.04
CA ASN A 255 7.19 2.84 -6.41
C ASN A 255 6.01 1.87 -6.55
N LYS A 256 5.13 1.82 -5.55
CA LYS A 256 3.89 1.05 -5.60
C LYS A 256 2.76 1.84 -4.96
N LYS A 257 1.57 1.72 -5.51
CA LYS A 257 0.35 2.35 -5.00
C LYS A 257 -0.73 1.32 -4.71
N GLN A 258 -1.68 1.71 -3.89
CA GLN A 258 -2.86 0.93 -3.51
C GLN A 258 -4.12 1.79 -3.60
N ALA A 259 -5.27 1.24 -3.24
CA ALA A 259 -6.56 1.92 -3.22
C ALA A 259 -6.97 2.43 -4.61
N GLY A 260 -7.61 3.61 -4.70
CA GLY A 260 -8.17 4.12 -5.93
C GLY A 260 -9.59 3.62 -6.20
N ILE A 261 -10.25 4.18 -7.21
CA ILE A 261 -11.66 3.87 -7.52
C ILE A 261 -11.77 3.48 -8.99
N CYS A 262 -12.40 2.33 -9.26
CA CYS A 262 -12.67 1.84 -10.62
C CYS A 262 -14.15 1.46 -10.74
N ILE A 263 -14.86 2.15 -11.65
CA ILE A 263 -16.27 1.89 -11.97
C ILE A 263 -16.34 1.33 -13.38
N GLY A 264 -17.01 0.20 -13.54
CA GLY A 264 -17.24 -0.39 -14.86
C GLY A 264 -18.71 -0.63 -15.14
N GLY A 265 -19.14 -0.50 -16.41
CA GLY A 265 -20.38 -1.12 -16.85
C GLY A 265 -20.29 -2.64 -16.63
N LYS A 266 -19.14 -3.19 -16.97
CA LYS A 266 -18.65 -4.53 -16.58
C LYS A 266 -17.18 -4.50 -16.23
N ILE A 267 -16.76 -5.30 -15.25
CA ILE A 267 -15.35 -5.51 -14.90
C ILE A 267 -15.06 -7.01 -14.98
N ALA A 268 -14.06 -7.38 -15.79
CA ALA A 268 -13.67 -8.79 -15.93
C ALA A 268 -13.33 -9.40 -14.56
N PRO A 269 -13.84 -10.59 -14.21
CA PRO A 269 -13.79 -11.10 -12.83
C PRO A 269 -12.39 -11.19 -12.23
N ILE A 270 -11.39 -11.60 -13.02
CA ILE A 270 -10.02 -11.72 -12.54
C ILE A 270 -9.37 -10.33 -12.33
N PHE A 271 -9.70 -9.36 -13.18
CA PHE A 271 -9.22 -7.98 -12.99
C PHE A 271 -9.88 -7.34 -11.77
N PHE A 272 -11.19 -7.56 -11.59
CA PHE A 272 -11.93 -7.15 -10.39
C PHE A 272 -11.27 -7.65 -9.11
N ASN A 273 -10.99 -8.96 -9.04
CA ASN A 273 -10.30 -9.55 -7.89
C ASN A 273 -8.91 -8.92 -7.65
N THR A 274 -8.19 -8.54 -8.71
CA THR A 274 -6.87 -7.92 -8.57
C THR A 274 -6.96 -6.48 -8.05
N LEU A 275 -8.03 -5.76 -8.41
CA LEU A 275 -8.34 -4.45 -7.82
C LEU A 275 -8.66 -4.57 -6.33
N GLU A 276 -9.52 -5.54 -5.94
CA GLU A 276 -9.82 -5.81 -4.53
C GLU A 276 -8.57 -6.19 -3.73
N ASP A 277 -7.67 -7.02 -4.29
CA ASP A 277 -6.40 -7.39 -3.66
C ASP A 277 -5.50 -6.18 -3.40
N SER A 278 -5.64 -5.14 -4.21
CA SER A 278 -4.89 -3.88 -4.09
C SER A 278 -5.64 -2.80 -3.27
N GLY A 279 -6.76 -3.14 -2.65
CA GLY A 279 -7.55 -2.22 -1.83
C GLY A 279 -8.33 -1.16 -2.61
N ALA A 280 -8.51 -1.34 -3.91
CA ALA A 280 -9.31 -0.43 -4.71
C ALA A 280 -10.81 -0.61 -4.46
N LEU A 281 -11.56 0.48 -4.43
CA LEU A 281 -13.02 0.46 -4.45
C LEU A 281 -13.48 0.21 -5.88
N ALA A 282 -13.87 -1.03 -6.18
CA ALA A 282 -14.32 -1.43 -7.50
C ALA A 282 -15.78 -1.89 -7.47
N PHE A 283 -16.60 -1.41 -8.41
CA PHE A 283 -17.98 -1.85 -8.57
C PHE A 283 -18.49 -1.69 -10.00
N GLU A 284 -19.59 -2.37 -10.30
CA GLU A 284 -20.26 -2.33 -11.59
C GLU A 284 -21.58 -1.59 -11.47
N CYS A 285 -21.84 -0.68 -12.40
CA CYS A 285 -23.12 0.02 -12.56
C CYS A 285 -23.31 0.52 -13.98
N ASP A 286 -24.44 1.13 -14.29
CA ASP A 286 -24.62 1.88 -15.54
C ASP A 286 -23.70 3.11 -15.53
N VAL A 287 -22.77 3.19 -16.48
CA VAL A 287 -21.79 4.26 -16.62
C VAL A 287 -22.09 5.22 -17.79
N SER A 288 -23.22 5.02 -18.49
CA SER A 288 -23.56 5.74 -19.71
C SER A 288 -23.66 7.27 -19.54
N ASN A 289 -23.98 7.74 -18.34
CA ASN A 289 -24.11 9.16 -18.00
C ASN A 289 -22.90 9.73 -17.24
N MET A 290 -21.79 9.00 -17.18
CA MET A 290 -20.54 9.46 -16.55
C MET A 290 -19.54 9.89 -17.62
N ASN A 291 -19.36 11.19 -17.84
CA ASN A 291 -18.50 11.73 -18.87
C ASN A 291 -17.12 12.15 -18.32
N LEU A 292 -16.12 12.23 -19.20
CA LEU A 292 -14.78 12.70 -18.83
C LEU A 292 -14.87 14.11 -18.20
N GLY A 293 -14.33 14.25 -17.01
CA GLY A 293 -14.30 15.51 -16.27
C GLY A 293 -15.55 15.80 -15.44
N ASP A 294 -16.57 14.94 -15.49
CA ASP A 294 -17.72 15.08 -14.56
C ASP A 294 -17.23 14.91 -13.11
N VAL A 295 -17.80 15.71 -12.22
CA VAL A 295 -17.59 15.53 -10.77
C VAL A 295 -18.77 14.75 -10.22
N ILE A 296 -18.47 13.62 -9.59
CA ILE A 296 -19.46 12.70 -9.02
C ILE A 296 -19.27 12.56 -7.50
N GLU A 297 -20.32 12.18 -6.83
CA GLU A 297 -20.35 11.82 -5.41
C GLU A 297 -20.75 10.35 -5.29
N ILE A 298 -19.85 9.56 -4.77
CA ILE A 298 -20.05 8.13 -4.52
C ILE A 298 -20.44 7.96 -3.06
N TYR A 299 -21.54 7.27 -2.81
CA TYR A 299 -22.07 6.93 -1.50
C TYR A 299 -21.81 5.45 -1.23
N PRO A 300 -20.66 5.07 -0.64
CA PRO A 300 -20.28 3.66 -0.52
C PRO A 300 -21.27 2.82 0.28
N TYR A 301 -21.86 3.38 1.31
CA TYR A 301 -22.78 2.67 2.19
C TYR A 301 -24.21 2.63 1.67
N GLU A 302 -24.62 3.63 0.87
CA GLU A 302 -25.93 3.66 0.22
C GLU A 302 -25.91 3.02 -1.16
N GLN A 303 -24.73 2.67 -1.68
CA GLN A 303 -24.50 2.00 -2.96
C GLN A 303 -25.13 2.78 -4.14
N LYS A 304 -24.87 4.08 -4.20
CA LYS A 304 -25.33 4.96 -5.29
C LYS A 304 -24.25 5.97 -5.69
N VAL A 305 -24.37 6.47 -6.89
CA VAL A 305 -23.55 7.56 -7.45
C VAL A 305 -24.46 8.67 -7.92
N ILE A 306 -24.17 9.90 -7.53
CA ILE A 306 -24.89 11.08 -8.00
C ILE A 306 -23.95 12.05 -8.73
N LYS A 307 -24.47 12.86 -9.61
CA LYS A 307 -23.74 13.96 -10.25
C LYS A 307 -23.68 15.14 -9.31
N SER A 308 -22.48 15.66 -9.02
CA SER A 308 -22.29 16.63 -7.94
C SER A 308 -22.97 17.99 -8.20
N ASP A 309 -23.07 18.43 -9.46
CA ASP A 309 -23.64 19.73 -9.86
C ASP A 309 -25.19 19.73 -9.89
N SER A 310 -25.78 18.67 -10.45
CA SER A 310 -27.24 18.55 -10.62
C SER A 310 -27.93 17.78 -9.49
N GLN A 311 -27.18 17.09 -8.65
CA GLN A 311 -27.69 16.16 -7.64
C GLN A 311 -28.56 15.03 -8.23
N GLU A 312 -28.39 14.74 -9.51
CA GLU A 312 -29.04 13.64 -10.22
C GLU A 312 -28.38 12.32 -9.86
N GLU A 313 -29.18 11.30 -9.51
CA GLU A 313 -28.68 9.94 -9.35
C GLU A 313 -28.31 9.36 -10.70
N LEU A 314 -27.02 9.06 -10.89
CA LEU A 314 -26.49 8.47 -12.13
C LEU A 314 -26.68 6.96 -12.17
N CYS A 315 -26.47 6.29 -11.06
CA CYS A 315 -26.70 4.86 -10.91
C CYS A 315 -26.79 4.43 -9.45
N SER A 316 -27.41 3.27 -9.23
CA SER A 316 -27.23 2.45 -8.03
C SER A 316 -26.42 1.20 -8.38
N PHE A 317 -25.80 0.55 -7.39
CA PHE A 317 -24.99 -0.64 -7.58
C PHE A 317 -25.08 -1.58 -6.38
N GLU A 318 -24.62 -2.82 -6.58
CA GLU A 318 -24.48 -3.79 -5.50
C GLU A 318 -23.03 -4.30 -5.45
N TYR A 319 -22.49 -4.44 -4.23
CA TYR A 319 -21.17 -5.04 -4.09
C TYR A 319 -21.21 -6.54 -4.34
N LYS A 320 -20.21 -7.04 -5.07
CA LYS A 320 -20.06 -8.50 -5.29
C LYS A 320 -19.68 -9.26 -4.02
N SER A 321 -19.19 -8.57 -3.00
CA SER A 321 -18.79 -9.15 -1.73
C SER A 321 -19.21 -8.25 -0.56
N ASN A 322 -19.81 -8.80 0.47
CA ASN A 322 -20.17 -8.09 1.70
C ASN A 322 -18.92 -7.49 2.40
N THR A 323 -17.74 -8.07 2.15
CA THR A 323 -16.48 -7.67 2.79
C THR A 323 -15.67 -6.69 1.97
N LEU A 324 -16.19 -6.17 0.85
CA LEU A 324 -15.44 -5.25 -0.02
C LEU A 324 -14.98 -4.00 0.75
N LEU A 325 -15.87 -3.35 1.48
CA LEU A 325 -15.53 -2.13 2.24
C LEU A 325 -14.50 -2.42 3.35
N ASP A 326 -14.59 -3.57 4.00
CA ASP A 326 -13.55 -4.02 4.94
C ASP A 326 -12.23 -4.26 4.21
N GLY A 327 -12.25 -4.84 3.00
CA GLY A 327 -11.08 -5.01 2.15
C GLY A 327 -10.41 -3.69 1.81
N VAL A 328 -11.18 -2.70 1.38
CA VAL A 328 -10.68 -1.34 1.09
C VAL A 328 -10.05 -0.73 2.34
N ARG A 329 -10.74 -0.78 3.48
CA ARG A 329 -10.24 -0.29 4.78
C ARG A 329 -8.96 -1.00 5.22
N ALA A 330 -8.87 -2.32 5.02
CA ALA A 330 -7.69 -3.11 5.36
C ALA A 330 -6.46 -2.78 4.50
N GLY A 331 -6.64 -2.17 3.32
CA GLY A 331 -5.63 -1.94 2.31
C GLY A 331 -5.52 -3.08 1.29
N GLY A 332 -6.58 -3.91 1.19
CA GLY A 332 -6.75 -4.99 0.24
C GLY A 332 -7.35 -6.24 0.86
N ARG A 333 -7.86 -7.13 0.00
CA ARG A 333 -8.44 -8.41 0.40
C ARG A 333 -7.41 -9.30 1.10
N ILE A 334 -6.17 -9.33 0.65
CA ILE A 334 -5.12 -10.16 1.26
C ILE A 334 -4.79 -9.72 2.69
N PRO A 335 -4.50 -8.43 2.97
CA PRO A 335 -4.35 -7.95 4.35
C PRO A 335 -5.57 -8.24 5.22
N LEU A 336 -6.78 -8.12 4.69
CA LEU A 336 -8.01 -8.44 5.43
C LEU A 336 -8.05 -9.91 5.85
N ILE A 337 -7.78 -10.85 4.93
CA ILE A 337 -7.80 -12.29 5.22
C ILE A 337 -6.75 -12.64 6.26
N ILE A 338 -5.51 -12.17 6.09
CA ILE A 338 -4.41 -12.48 7.00
C ILE A 338 -4.67 -11.89 8.39
N GLY A 339 -5.09 -10.63 8.45
CA GLY A 339 -5.36 -9.96 9.71
C GLY A 339 -6.55 -10.57 10.47
N ARG A 340 -7.63 -10.95 9.76
CA ARG A 340 -8.75 -11.68 10.38
C ARG A 340 -8.31 -13.02 10.95
N SER A 341 -7.50 -13.80 10.21
CA SER A 341 -6.94 -15.05 10.70
C SER A 341 -6.11 -14.83 11.97
N LEU A 342 -5.21 -13.81 11.96
CA LEU A 342 -4.42 -13.48 13.15
C LEU A 342 -5.29 -13.12 14.35
N THR A 343 -6.34 -12.30 14.15
CA THR A 343 -7.28 -11.91 15.20
C THR A 343 -8.09 -13.10 15.71
N ASP A 344 -8.70 -13.89 14.82
CA ASP A 344 -9.57 -15.01 15.20
C ASP A 344 -8.75 -16.12 15.92
N GLU A 345 -7.56 -16.46 15.43
CA GLU A 345 -6.68 -17.44 16.07
C GLU A 345 -6.16 -16.96 17.44
N THR A 346 -5.81 -15.67 17.56
CA THR A 346 -5.40 -15.09 18.85
C THR A 346 -6.55 -15.15 19.87
N ARG A 347 -7.78 -14.83 19.46
CA ARG A 347 -8.97 -14.92 20.31
C ARG A 347 -9.28 -16.35 20.73
N GLU A 348 -9.11 -17.34 19.83
CA GLU A 348 -9.28 -18.75 20.15
C GLU A 348 -8.29 -19.19 21.23
N ILE A 349 -7.00 -18.84 21.11
CA ILE A 349 -5.97 -19.14 22.12
C ILE A 349 -6.32 -18.50 23.47
N LEU A 350 -6.81 -17.27 23.47
CA LEU A 350 -7.25 -16.55 24.66
C LEU A 350 -8.64 -17.00 25.18
N LYS A 351 -9.31 -17.93 24.52
CA LYS A 351 -10.67 -18.39 24.83
C LYS A 351 -11.72 -17.27 24.85
N LEU A 352 -11.58 -16.31 23.94
CA LEU A 352 -12.51 -15.20 23.73
C LEU A 352 -13.53 -15.55 22.64
N GLU A 353 -14.71 -14.92 22.68
CA GLU A 353 -15.69 -15.03 21.60
C GLU A 353 -15.12 -14.49 20.28
N SER A 354 -15.67 -14.94 19.15
CA SER A 354 -15.31 -14.44 17.82
C SER A 354 -15.44 -12.93 17.72
N SER A 355 -14.51 -12.31 17.00
CA SER A 355 -14.49 -10.85 16.79
C SER A 355 -15.74 -10.39 16.03
N LYS A 356 -16.28 -9.23 16.42
CA LYS A 356 -17.44 -8.56 15.78
C LYS A 356 -17.01 -7.32 14.97
N VAL A 357 -15.71 -7.05 14.85
CA VAL A 357 -15.22 -5.84 14.17
C VAL A 357 -15.20 -5.96 12.64
N PHE A 358 -15.33 -7.18 12.13
CA PHE A 358 -15.35 -7.46 10.69
C PHE A 358 -16.75 -7.81 10.20
N THR A 359 -17.07 -7.42 8.97
CA THR A 359 -18.24 -7.91 8.25
C THR A 359 -18.06 -9.41 7.95
N ARG A 360 -19.10 -10.23 8.15
CA ARG A 360 -19.07 -11.70 7.97
C ARG A 360 -20.03 -12.15 6.90
#